data_a277e563262dbab0d4b7f8aacb97fc24
#
_entry.id   a277e563262dbab0d4b7f8aacb97fc24
#
_cell.length_a   1.000
_cell.length_b   1.000
_cell.length_c   1.000
_cell.angle_alpha   90.00
_cell.angle_beta   90.00
_cell.angle_gamma   90.00
#
_symmetry.space_group_name_H-M   'P 1'
#
loop_
_entity.id
_entity.type
_entity.pdbx_description
1 polymer ?
#
loop_
_entity_poly.entity_id
_entity_poly.type
_entity_poly.pdbx_seq_one_letter_code
_entity_poly.pdbx_strand_id
1 'polypeptide(L)'
;MRKLFFTLLIISIFAVSCTQSDNASQVPEGEYIQWRSENETADALVLKGMFLYMNVEQEMAYTYFKSSLDFDSTLFGSHVMLAWMSPPSEVKDMHQKNARELVKGKNENSNLLVSFFDVLPGDDLRARRHKVWSKMYEIEPDGRFIHYYYAITKPTLEERISELEVLLERQKNDNNFLGVGHILNRLGYFNYGLGNKAKAKNYFDQYIKAYPDGYNAYDSMGDYYSNEKDYENALSYYQKSLDRYPANRSSINNIREINDLKAGEE
;
A
#
# COMPACT_ATOMS: atom_id res chain seq x y z
N MET A 1 53.14 -26.16 -56.46
CA MET A 1 53.00 -24.91 -55.72
C MET A 1 51.55 -24.62 -55.47
N ARG A 2 51.04 -24.98 -54.30
CA ARG A 2 49.60 -24.72 -53.87
C ARG A 2 49.59 -23.48 -52.98
N LYS A 3 48.95 -22.41 -53.46
CA LYS A 3 48.75 -21.21 -52.68
C LYS A 3 47.60 -21.44 -51.72
N LEU A 4 47.80 -21.40 -50.38
CA LEU A 4 46.83 -21.36 -49.36
C LEU A 4 46.26 -19.92 -49.26
N PHE A 5 44.99 -19.73 -49.50
CA PHE A 5 44.28 -18.51 -49.17
C PHE A 5 43.80 -18.60 -47.71
N PHE A 6 44.33 -17.74 -46.83
CA PHE A 6 43.82 -17.52 -45.50
C PHE A 6 42.66 -16.51 -45.59
N THR A 7 41.46 -16.97 -45.38
CA THR A 7 40.29 -16.08 -45.24
C THR A 7 40.19 -15.64 -43.80
N LEU A 8 40.43 -14.37 -43.56
CA LEU A 8 40.30 -13.74 -42.23
C LEU A 8 38.81 -13.52 -41.97
N LEU A 9 38.23 -14.27 -41.03
CA LEU A 9 36.86 -14.09 -40.57
C LEU A 9 36.83 -12.97 -39.51
N ILE A 10 36.39 -11.79 -39.92
CA ILE A 10 36.17 -10.67 -38.99
C ILE A 10 34.87 -10.94 -38.25
N ILE A 11 34.97 -11.36 -37.01
CA ILE A 11 33.81 -11.45 -36.07
C ILE A 11 33.54 -10.05 -35.56
N SER A 12 32.53 -9.41 -36.10
CA SER A 12 31.98 -8.17 -35.58
C SER A 12 31.21 -8.47 -34.30
N ILE A 13 31.83 -8.17 -33.15
CA ILE A 13 31.15 -8.20 -31.86
C ILE A 13 30.23 -6.96 -31.81
N PHE A 14 28.96 -7.15 -32.08
CA PHE A 14 27.97 -6.13 -31.74
C PHE A 14 27.85 -6.09 -30.21
N ALA A 15 28.50 -5.11 -29.59
CA ALA A 15 28.21 -4.72 -28.25
C ALA A 15 26.79 -4.11 -28.25
N VAL A 16 25.79 -4.90 -27.85
CA VAL A 16 24.47 -4.38 -27.50
C VAL A 16 24.69 -3.61 -26.21
N SER A 17 24.91 -2.32 -26.34
CA SER A 17 24.79 -1.38 -25.22
C SER A 17 23.33 -1.38 -24.79
N CYS A 18 22.98 -2.14 -23.77
CA CYS A 18 21.77 -1.89 -22.99
C CYS A 18 21.98 -0.53 -22.33
N THR A 19 21.54 0.51 -23.01
CA THR A 19 21.20 1.77 -22.32
C THR A 19 19.93 1.45 -21.52
N GLN A 20 20.13 0.94 -20.30
CA GLN A 20 19.17 1.02 -19.25
C GLN A 20 18.89 2.52 -19.10
N SER A 21 17.71 2.96 -19.55
CA SER A 21 17.23 4.28 -19.26
C SER A 21 17.01 4.33 -17.75
N ASP A 22 17.98 4.91 -17.04
CA ASP A 22 17.83 5.35 -15.65
C ASP A 22 16.77 6.47 -15.61
N ASN A 23 15.54 6.13 -15.90
CA ASN A 23 14.38 6.86 -15.43
C ASN A 23 14.05 6.38 -14.00
N ALA A 24 15.02 6.44 -13.10
CA ALA A 24 14.73 6.71 -11.71
C ALA A 24 14.01 8.05 -11.74
N SER A 25 12.68 8.03 -11.63
CA SER A 25 11.88 9.23 -11.48
C SER A 25 12.51 10.02 -10.34
N GLN A 26 13.16 11.14 -10.69
CA GLN A 26 13.68 12.07 -9.69
C GLN A 26 12.47 12.42 -8.83
N VAL A 27 12.49 11.93 -7.58
CA VAL A 27 11.53 12.39 -6.57
C VAL A 27 11.78 13.90 -6.47
N PRO A 28 10.79 14.76 -6.74
CA PRO A 28 11.00 16.20 -6.66
C PRO A 28 11.64 16.54 -5.31
N GLU A 29 12.56 17.50 -5.31
CA GLU A 29 13.14 18.05 -4.09
C GLU A 29 12.04 18.81 -3.32
N GLY A 30 11.27 18.09 -2.51
CA GLY A 30 10.24 18.61 -1.63
C GLY A 30 10.47 18.12 -0.20
N GLU A 31 9.71 18.65 0.75
CA GLU A 31 9.79 18.22 2.16
C GLU A 31 9.08 16.86 2.38
N TYR A 32 9.34 15.89 1.53
CA TYR A 32 8.77 14.56 1.61
C TYR A 32 9.14 13.87 2.92
N ILE A 33 8.30 12.94 3.37
CA ILE A 33 8.64 12.07 4.50
C ILE A 33 9.96 11.36 4.19
N GLN A 34 10.97 11.55 5.05
CA GLN A 34 12.33 11.06 4.82
C GLN A 34 12.49 9.61 5.28
N TRP A 35 11.73 8.70 4.73
CA TRP A 35 11.74 7.27 5.08
C TRP A 35 12.63 6.38 4.21
N ARG A 36 13.32 6.95 3.22
CA ARG A 36 14.26 6.23 2.34
C ARG A 36 15.58 5.96 3.06
N SER A 37 16.29 4.93 2.62
CA SER A 37 17.63 4.56 3.10
C SER A 37 18.70 4.82 2.04
N GLU A 38 19.93 5.16 2.47
CA GLU A 38 21.10 5.14 1.60
C GLU A 38 21.59 3.71 1.32
N ASN A 39 21.19 2.73 2.15
CA ASN A 39 21.45 1.33 1.88
C ASN A 39 20.44 0.81 0.84
N GLU A 40 20.92 0.46 -0.35
CA GLU A 40 20.10 0.06 -1.50
C GLU A 40 19.17 -1.12 -1.18
N THR A 41 19.63 -2.10 -0.39
CA THR A 41 18.81 -3.26 0.01
C THR A 41 17.68 -2.84 0.96
N ALA A 42 18.02 -2.05 1.98
CA ALA A 42 17.02 -1.53 2.91
C ALA A 42 15.98 -0.67 2.18
N ASP A 43 16.42 0.19 1.27
CA ASP A 43 15.56 1.06 0.47
C ASP A 43 14.59 0.27 -0.42
N ALA A 44 15.10 -0.75 -1.13
CA ALA A 44 14.26 -1.64 -1.94
C ALA A 44 13.20 -2.37 -1.10
N LEU A 45 13.56 -2.81 0.11
CA LEU A 45 12.63 -3.45 1.04
C LEU A 45 11.56 -2.45 1.55
N VAL A 46 11.93 -1.21 1.87
CA VAL A 46 10.98 -0.15 2.24
C VAL A 46 10.00 0.11 1.10
N LEU A 47 10.48 0.29 -0.13
CA LEU A 47 9.63 0.54 -1.30
C LEU A 47 8.66 -0.63 -1.54
N LYS A 48 9.13 -1.87 -1.44
CA LYS A 48 8.26 -3.05 -1.58
C LYS A 48 7.24 -3.13 -0.45
N GLY A 49 7.65 -2.84 0.78
CA GLY A 49 6.76 -2.74 1.94
C GLY A 49 5.66 -1.69 1.74
N MET A 50 6.03 -0.50 1.26
CA MET A 50 5.09 0.58 0.95
C MET A 50 4.11 0.18 -0.16
N PHE A 51 4.58 -0.44 -1.24
CA PHE A 51 3.73 -0.94 -2.31
C PHE A 51 2.68 -1.93 -1.77
N LEU A 52 3.11 -2.93 -1.00
CA LEU A 52 2.21 -3.93 -0.43
C LEU A 52 1.22 -3.31 0.57
N TYR A 53 1.70 -2.42 1.44
CA TYR A 53 0.85 -1.72 2.39
C TYR A 53 -0.24 -0.88 1.70
N MET A 54 0.13 -0.13 0.66
CA MET A 54 -0.80 0.68 -0.12
C MET A 54 -1.74 -0.17 -1.00
N ASN A 55 -1.41 -1.44 -1.27
CA ASN A 55 -2.32 -2.39 -1.90
C ASN A 55 -3.04 -3.29 -0.87
N VAL A 56 -3.06 -2.89 0.41
CA VAL A 56 -3.81 -3.51 1.52
C VAL A 56 -3.35 -4.95 1.84
N GLU A 57 -2.07 -5.24 1.58
CA GLU A 57 -1.44 -6.54 1.86
C GLU A 57 -0.53 -6.42 3.09
N GLN A 58 -1.14 -6.11 4.24
CA GLN A 58 -0.44 -5.67 5.44
C GLN A 58 0.48 -6.75 6.05
N GLU A 59 0.08 -8.02 6.03
CA GLU A 59 0.89 -9.13 6.55
C GLU A 59 2.21 -9.28 5.78
N MET A 60 2.13 -9.15 4.46
CA MET A 60 3.31 -9.18 3.61
C MET A 60 4.14 -7.91 3.81
N ALA A 61 3.50 -6.73 3.82
CA ALA A 61 4.17 -5.45 4.04
C ALA A 61 4.97 -5.43 5.35
N TYR A 62 4.39 -5.98 6.43
CA TYR A 62 5.05 -6.10 7.73
C TYR A 62 6.40 -6.80 7.63
N THR A 63 6.47 -7.90 6.89
CA THR A 63 7.70 -8.66 6.70
C THR A 63 8.79 -7.82 6.02
N TYR A 64 8.42 -7.05 4.98
CA TYR A 64 9.37 -6.21 4.26
C TYR A 64 9.90 -5.06 5.12
N PHE A 65 9.04 -4.37 5.87
CA PHE A 65 9.49 -3.33 6.81
C PHE A 65 10.36 -3.90 7.93
N LYS A 66 10.04 -5.09 8.45
CA LYS A 66 10.87 -5.76 9.45
C LYS A 66 12.25 -6.08 8.87
N SER A 67 12.30 -6.68 7.68
CA SER A 67 13.57 -7.03 7.04
C SER A 67 14.40 -5.81 6.65
N SER A 68 13.79 -4.66 6.36
CA SER A 68 14.56 -3.44 6.06
C SER A 68 15.41 -2.98 7.24
N LEU A 69 14.96 -3.24 8.47
CA LEU A 69 15.70 -2.91 9.69
C LEU A 69 16.92 -3.80 9.94
N ASP A 70 17.00 -4.97 9.30
CA ASP A 70 18.19 -5.84 9.35
C ASP A 70 19.35 -5.23 8.55
N PHE A 71 19.06 -4.37 7.56
CA PHE A 71 20.03 -3.69 6.70
C PHE A 71 20.27 -2.23 7.10
N ASP A 72 19.26 -1.56 7.66
CA ASP A 72 19.35 -0.20 8.18
C ASP A 72 18.41 -0.01 9.37
N SER A 73 18.95 -0.19 10.58
CA SER A 73 18.20 -0.06 11.83
C SER A 73 17.79 1.39 12.17
N THR A 74 18.23 2.39 11.39
CA THR A 74 17.93 3.81 11.60
C THR A 74 16.70 4.30 10.87
N LEU A 75 15.99 3.43 10.16
CA LEU A 75 14.78 3.73 9.39
C LEU A 75 13.58 4.01 10.30
N PHE A 76 13.39 5.28 10.71
CA PHE A 76 12.22 5.66 11.51
C PHE A 76 10.90 5.30 10.82
N GLY A 77 10.82 5.41 9.49
CA GLY A 77 9.62 5.09 8.72
C GLY A 77 9.23 3.63 8.83
N SER A 78 10.19 2.70 8.76
CA SER A 78 9.92 1.28 8.99
C SER A 78 9.40 1.01 10.39
N HIS A 79 9.94 1.69 11.42
CA HIS A 79 9.41 1.61 12.76
C HIS A 79 7.98 2.17 12.88
N VAL A 80 7.66 3.27 12.20
CA VAL A 80 6.28 3.80 12.13
C VAL A 80 5.33 2.77 11.53
N MET A 81 5.68 2.20 10.40
CA MET A 81 4.83 1.23 9.69
C MET A 81 4.62 -0.04 10.51
N LEU A 82 5.67 -0.56 11.14
CA LEU A 82 5.59 -1.72 12.03
C LEU A 82 4.70 -1.44 13.25
N ALA A 83 4.82 -0.25 13.87
CA ALA A 83 3.95 0.14 14.97
C ALA A 83 2.48 0.26 14.56
N TRP A 84 2.19 0.77 13.36
CA TRP A 84 0.81 0.88 12.87
C TRP A 84 0.16 -0.49 12.59
N MET A 85 0.95 -1.44 12.08
CA MET A 85 0.48 -2.79 11.75
C MET A 85 0.50 -3.76 12.94
N SER A 86 1.17 -3.41 14.05
CA SER A 86 1.22 -4.25 15.25
C SER A 86 0.01 -4.04 16.16
N PRO A 87 -0.55 -5.10 16.73
CA PRO A 87 -1.51 -4.97 17.83
C PRO A 87 -0.84 -4.31 19.05
N PRO A 88 -1.62 -3.81 20.02
CA PRO A 88 -1.09 -3.29 21.27
C PRO A 88 -0.19 -4.33 21.95
N SER A 89 1.08 -4.02 22.14
CA SER A 89 2.09 -4.96 22.65
C SER A 89 3.41 -4.22 22.93
N GLU A 90 4.31 -4.85 23.68
CA GLU A 90 5.67 -4.34 23.89
C GLU A 90 6.44 -4.10 22.57
N VAL A 91 6.17 -4.94 21.56
CA VAL A 91 6.78 -4.77 20.21
C VAL A 91 6.30 -3.46 19.56
N LYS A 92 5.00 -3.15 19.65
CA LYS A 92 4.46 -1.89 19.18
C LYS A 92 5.09 -0.71 19.90
N ASP A 93 5.17 -0.77 21.24
CA ASP A 93 5.72 0.30 22.07
C ASP A 93 7.21 0.52 21.77
N MET A 94 7.98 -0.56 21.56
CA MET A 94 9.36 -0.50 21.12
C MET A 94 9.49 0.23 19.76
N HIS A 95 8.67 -0.12 18.78
CA HIS A 95 8.70 0.55 17.48
C HIS A 95 8.30 2.03 17.57
N GLN A 96 7.29 2.37 18.36
CA GLN A 96 6.92 3.77 18.60
C GLN A 96 8.06 4.56 19.26
N LYS A 97 8.73 3.98 20.25
CA LYS A 97 9.88 4.60 20.91
C LYS A 97 11.01 4.85 19.90
N ASN A 98 11.38 3.84 19.13
CA ASN A 98 12.45 3.96 18.14
C ASN A 98 12.12 5.02 17.08
N ALA A 99 10.86 5.05 16.58
CA ALA A 99 10.43 6.07 15.62
C ALA A 99 10.61 7.49 16.19
N ARG A 100 10.23 7.74 17.47
CA ARG A 100 10.42 9.05 18.13
C ARG A 100 11.88 9.45 18.27
N GLU A 101 12.76 8.50 18.54
CA GLU A 101 14.21 8.79 18.64
C GLU A 101 14.83 9.08 17.28
N LEU A 102 14.50 8.27 16.27
CA LEU A 102 15.12 8.31 14.95
C LEU A 102 14.59 9.44 14.06
N VAL A 103 13.42 10.00 14.35
CA VAL A 103 12.86 11.14 13.60
C VAL A 103 13.50 12.47 13.97
N LYS A 104 14.26 12.53 15.09
CA LYS A 104 14.94 13.76 15.52
C LYS A 104 15.89 14.27 14.44
N GLY A 105 15.75 15.55 14.10
CA GLY A 105 16.54 16.18 13.02
C GLY A 105 16.03 15.93 11.59
N LYS A 106 14.95 15.17 11.42
CA LYS A 106 14.24 15.02 10.14
C LYS A 106 13.32 16.21 9.87
N ASN A 107 12.83 16.33 8.63
CA ASN A 107 11.93 17.40 8.21
C ASN A 107 10.57 17.39 8.92
N GLU A 108 9.77 18.45 8.70
CA GLU A 108 8.50 18.65 9.38
C GLU A 108 7.51 17.51 9.09
N ASN A 109 7.37 17.06 7.83
CA ASN A 109 6.47 15.94 7.48
C ASN A 109 6.85 14.64 8.19
N SER A 110 8.14 14.33 8.33
CA SER A 110 8.61 13.17 9.08
C SER A 110 8.24 13.26 10.58
N ASN A 111 8.40 14.44 11.19
CA ASN A 111 8.01 14.68 12.58
C ASN A 111 6.49 14.62 12.77
N LEU A 112 5.70 15.19 11.87
CA LEU A 112 4.24 15.09 11.86
C LEU A 112 3.76 13.64 11.77
N LEU A 113 4.40 12.80 10.94
CA LEU A 113 4.07 11.38 10.84
C LEU A 113 4.25 10.66 12.19
N VAL A 114 5.32 10.91 12.90
CA VAL A 114 5.59 10.29 14.22
C VAL A 114 4.67 10.84 15.30
N SER A 115 4.18 12.09 15.18
CA SER A 115 3.26 12.71 16.15
C SER A 115 1.90 11.97 16.26
N PHE A 116 1.57 11.08 15.33
CA PHE A 116 0.40 10.22 15.45
C PHE A 116 0.46 9.27 16.66
N PHE A 117 1.63 9.05 17.24
CA PHE A 117 1.78 8.25 18.45
C PHE A 117 1.52 9.04 19.74
N ASP A 118 1.40 10.38 19.68
CA ASP A 118 1.23 11.27 20.84
C ASP A 118 -0.26 11.51 21.14
N VAL A 119 -1.03 10.42 21.29
CA VAL A 119 -2.46 10.48 21.60
C VAL A 119 -2.66 10.76 23.09
N LEU A 120 -3.46 11.79 23.40
CA LEU A 120 -3.84 12.10 24.77
C LEU A 120 -5.23 11.50 25.11
N PRO A 121 -5.45 11.16 26.39
CA PRO A 121 -6.79 10.77 26.83
C PRO A 121 -7.83 11.85 26.52
N GLY A 122 -8.93 11.46 25.89
CA GLY A 122 -10.00 12.38 25.50
C GLY A 122 -9.86 13.04 24.13
N ASP A 123 -8.78 12.77 23.38
CA ASP A 123 -8.62 13.25 22.01
C ASP A 123 -9.74 12.72 21.10
N ASP A 124 -10.35 13.58 20.30
CA ASP A 124 -11.05 13.17 19.09
C ASP A 124 -10.00 12.70 18.04
N LEU A 125 -9.77 11.41 18.02
CA LEU A 125 -8.76 10.81 17.17
C LEU A 125 -8.99 11.08 15.68
N ARG A 126 -10.24 11.23 15.24
CA ARG A 126 -10.56 11.51 13.83
C ARG A 126 -10.20 12.95 13.50
N ALA A 127 -10.68 13.91 14.27
CA ALA A 127 -10.39 15.33 14.06
C ALA A 127 -8.87 15.60 14.16
N ARG A 128 -8.19 15.00 15.13
CA ARG A 128 -6.75 15.10 15.27
C ARG A 128 -6.01 14.55 14.05
N ARG A 129 -6.36 13.34 13.60
CA ARG A 129 -5.75 12.73 12.41
C ARG A 129 -5.95 13.61 11.18
N HIS A 130 -7.16 14.10 10.97
CA HIS A 130 -7.44 14.99 9.86
C HIS A 130 -6.60 16.27 9.92
N LYS A 131 -6.47 16.90 11.10
CA LYS A 131 -5.65 18.09 11.28
C LYS A 131 -4.17 17.86 10.93
N VAL A 132 -3.59 16.73 11.35
CA VAL A 132 -2.19 16.42 11.06
C VAL A 132 -2.02 16.13 9.56
N TRP A 133 -2.88 15.32 8.95
CA TRP A 133 -2.81 15.02 7.52
C TRP A 133 -3.06 16.26 6.66
N SER A 134 -3.94 17.16 7.07
CA SER A 134 -4.16 18.44 6.38
C SER A 134 -2.89 19.29 6.37
N LYS A 135 -2.22 19.38 7.52
CA LYS A 135 -0.95 20.11 7.60
C LYS A 135 0.14 19.49 6.73
N MET A 136 0.26 18.15 6.74
CA MET A 136 1.21 17.44 5.87
C MET A 136 0.88 17.66 4.38
N TYR A 137 -0.41 17.67 4.03
CA TYR A 137 -0.86 17.91 2.66
C TYR A 137 -0.61 19.35 2.20
N GLU A 138 -0.72 20.35 3.08
CA GLU A 138 -0.34 21.73 2.78
C GLU A 138 1.16 21.87 2.45
N ILE A 139 2.03 21.11 3.15
CA ILE A 139 3.47 21.08 2.91
C ILE A 139 3.79 20.34 1.60
N GLU A 140 3.12 19.23 1.36
CA GLU A 140 3.42 18.29 0.26
C GLU A 140 2.13 17.85 -0.45
N PRO A 141 1.50 18.71 -1.25
CA PRO A 141 0.23 18.40 -1.93
C PRO A 141 0.37 17.31 -3.02
N ASP A 142 1.61 17.05 -3.47
CA ASP A 142 1.91 16.03 -4.46
C ASP A 142 2.24 14.67 -3.85
N GLY A 143 2.39 14.60 -2.53
CA GLY A 143 2.69 13.40 -1.78
C GLY A 143 1.52 12.43 -1.77
N ARG A 144 1.59 11.36 -2.56
CA ARG A 144 0.48 10.40 -2.78
C ARG A 144 0.04 9.70 -1.51
N PHE A 145 0.97 9.29 -0.68
CA PHE A 145 0.70 8.70 0.63
C PHE A 145 -0.02 9.70 1.54
N ILE A 146 0.47 10.93 1.60
CA ILE A 146 -0.10 12.02 2.38
C ILE A 146 -1.50 12.36 1.87
N HIS A 147 -1.66 12.55 0.56
CA HIS A 147 -2.94 12.88 -0.06
C HIS A 147 -4.00 11.79 0.20
N TYR A 148 -3.63 10.51 0.13
CA TYR A 148 -4.54 9.42 0.45
C TYR A 148 -5.07 9.52 1.89
N TYR A 149 -4.18 9.72 2.87
CA TYR A 149 -4.59 9.82 4.26
C TYR A 149 -5.34 11.12 4.57
N TYR A 150 -4.99 12.22 3.92
CA TYR A 150 -5.78 13.45 3.96
C TYR A 150 -7.21 13.17 3.46
N ALA A 151 -7.36 12.54 2.31
CA ALA A 151 -8.64 12.23 1.71
C ALA A 151 -9.52 11.36 2.63
N ILE A 152 -9.00 10.25 3.14
CA ILE A 152 -9.80 9.30 3.95
C ILE A 152 -10.12 9.81 5.36
N THR A 153 -9.48 10.87 5.82
CA THR A 153 -9.73 11.47 7.14
C THR A 153 -10.68 12.66 7.09
N LYS A 154 -11.09 13.14 5.91
CA LYS A 154 -12.07 14.22 5.77
C LYS A 154 -13.35 13.92 6.58
N PRO A 155 -14.06 14.97 7.05
CA PRO A 155 -15.18 14.81 7.98
C PRO A 155 -16.29 13.91 7.46
N THR A 156 -16.81 14.19 6.25
CA THR A 156 -17.95 13.45 5.69
C THR A 156 -17.51 12.35 4.72
N LEU A 157 -18.39 11.39 4.49
CA LEU A 157 -18.12 10.29 3.58
C LEU A 157 -18.07 10.76 2.11
N GLU A 158 -18.93 11.72 1.79
CA GLU A 158 -19.01 12.35 0.48
C GLU A 158 -17.70 13.10 0.15
N GLU A 159 -17.17 13.88 1.10
CA GLU A 159 -15.89 14.58 0.93
C GLU A 159 -14.73 13.58 0.74
N ARG A 160 -14.74 12.46 1.46
CA ARG A 160 -13.72 11.40 1.29
C ARG A 160 -13.77 10.78 -0.09
N ILE A 161 -14.97 10.46 -0.58
CA ILE A 161 -15.16 9.88 -1.91
C ILE A 161 -14.69 10.88 -2.97
N SER A 162 -15.14 12.14 -2.89
CA SER A 162 -14.78 13.18 -3.85
C SER A 162 -13.26 13.37 -3.93
N GLU A 163 -12.59 13.44 -2.78
CA GLU A 163 -11.13 13.62 -2.74
C GLU A 163 -10.36 12.40 -3.24
N LEU A 164 -10.84 11.19 -2.93
CA LEU A 164 -10.24 9.95 -3.45
C LEU A 164 -10.43 9.81 -4.96
N GLU A 165 -11.54 10.28 -5.53
CA GLU A 165 -11.76 10.31 -6.98
C GLU A 165 -10.79 11.28 -7.67
N VAL A 166 -10.53 12.45 -7.09
CA VAL A 166 -9.49 13.39 -7.54
C VAL A 166 -8.12 12.73 -7.52
N LEU A 167 -7.77 12.07 -6.41
CA LEU A 167 -6.49 11.38 -6.28
C LEU A 167 -6.36 10.22 -7.28
N LEU A 168 -7.44 9.46 -7.52
CA LEU A 168 -7.46 8.36 -8.48
C LEU A 168 -7.19 8.85 -9.91
N GLU A 169 -7.87 9.92 -10.35
CA GLU A 169 -7.64 10.49 -11.69
C GLU A 169 -6.21 11.00 -11.86
N ARG A 170 -5.66 11.63 -10.83
CA ARG A 170 -4.26 12.08 -10.83
C ARG A 170 -3.28 10.91 -10.95
N GLN A 171 -3.54 9.77 -10.29
CA GLN A 171 -2.64 8.62 -10.28
C GLN A 171 -2.79 7.69 -11.49
N LYS A 172 -3.90 7.70 -12.19
CA LYS A 172 -4.08 6.88 -13.41
C LYS A 172 -3.09 7.21 -14.52
N ASN A 173 -2.62 8.45 -14.57
CA ASN A 173 -1.76 8.98 -15.62
C ASN A 173 -0.27 8.92 -15.26
N ASP A 174 0.07 8.45 -14.07
CA ASP A 174 1.44 8.42 -13.58
C ASP A 174 1.96 6.97 -13.46
N ASN A 175 3.22 6.74 -13.86
CA ASN A 175 3.96 5.51 -13.53
C ASN A 175 4.24 5.45 -12.02
N ASN A 176 3.20 5.18 -11.24
CA ASN A 176 3.25 5.20 -9.80
C ASN A 176 3.61 3.82 -9.23
N PHE A 177 4.73 3.72 -8.53
CA PHE A 177 5.14 2.48 -7.88
C PHE A 177 4.18 2.02 -6.75
N LEU A 178 3.39 2.92 -6.15
CA LEU A 178 2.41 2.57 -5.11
C LEU A 178 1.13 1.91 -5.66
N GLY A 179 0.89 2.03 -6.97
CA GLY A 179 -0.35 1.57 -7.57
C GLY A 179 -1.58 2.39 -7.11
N VAL A 180 -2.77 1.92 -7.47
CA VAL A 180 -4.05 2.57 -7.14
C VAL A 180 -4.97 1.68 -6.29
N GLY A 181 -4.49 0.51 -5.88
CA GLY A 181 -5.31 -0.51 -5.19
C GLY A 181 -5.97 0.03 -3.92
N HIS A 182 -5.23 0.74 -3.07
CA HIS A 182 -5.75 1.34 -1.84
C HIS A 182 -6.89 2.34 -2.07
N ILE A 183 -6.82 3.11 -3.17
CA ILE A 183 -7.85 4.10 -3.52
C ILE A 183 -9.10 3.37 -3.99
N LEU A 184 -8.96 2.44 -4.93
CA LEU A 184 -10.06 1.66 -5.49
C LEU A 184 -10.77 0.84 -4.41
N ASN A 185 -10.00 0.20 -3.54
CA ASN A 185 -10.53 -0.54 -2.40
C ASN A 185 -11.37 0.37 -1.49
N ARG A 186 -10.83 1.53 -1.13
CA ARG A 186 -11.53 2.47 -0.24
C ARG A 186 -12.78 3.05 -0.89
N LEU A 187 -12.72 3.42 -2.17
CA LEU A 187 -13.88 3.88 -2.93
C LEU A 187 -14.97 2.80 -3.03
N GLY A 188 -14.59 1.54 -3.19
CA GLY A 188 -15.51 0.39 -3.17
C GLY A 188 -16.30 0.34 -1.86
N TYR A 189 -15.60 0.27 -0.72
CA TYR A 189 -16.26 0.20 0.58
C TYR A 189 -17.07 1.46 0.93
N PHE A 190 -16.58 2.65 0.60
CA PHE A 190 -17.30 3.90 0.88
C PHE A 190 -18.59 3.99 0.06
N ASN A 191 -18.56 3.65 -1.23
CA ASN A 191 -19.77 3.63 -2.05
C ASN A 191 -20.76 2.54 -1.58
N TYR A 192 -20.25 1.37 -1.14
CA TYR A 192 -21.11 0.35 -0.55
C TYR A 192 -21.83 0.86 0.69
N GLY A 193 -21.10 1.54 1.59
CA GLY A 193 -21.67 2.14 2.80
C GLY A 193 -22.73 3.22 2.53
N LEU A 194 -22.69 3.91 1.39
CA LEU A 194 -23.73 4.83 0.92
C LEU A 194 -24.89 4.15 0.19
N GLY A 195 -24.88 2.83 0.04
CA GLY A 195 -25.88 2.08 -0.72
C GLY A 195 -25.67 2.11 -2.25
N ASN A 196 -24.59 2.71 -2.74
CA ASN A 196 -24.24 2.78 -4.16
C ASN A 196 -23.59 1.45 -4.64
N LYS A 197 -24.31 0.33 -4.48
CA LYS A 197 -23.79 -1.02 -4.67
C LYS A 197 -23.15 -1.26 -6.03
N ALA A 198 -23.78 -0.81 -7.12
CA ALA A 198 -23.23 -0.96 -8.48
C ALA A 198 -21.91 -0.21 -8.66
N LYS A 199 -21.78 1.00 -8.07
CA LYS A 199 -20.54 1.79 -8.11
C LYS A 199 -19.45 1.14 -7.25
N ALA A 200 -19.83 0.60 -6.09
CA ALA A 200 -18.93 -0.16 -5.23
C ALA A 200 -18.32 -1.37 -5.95
N LYS A 201 -19.19 -2.21 -6.58
CA LYS A 201 -18.75 -3.35 -7.38
C LYS A 201 -17.79 -2.95 -8.50
N ASN A 202 -18.10 -1.87 -9.21
CA ASN A 202 -17.24 -1.37 -10.29
C ASN A 202 -15.84 -0.96 -9.79
N TYR A 203 -15.71 -0.39 -8.58
CA TYR A 203 -14.41 -0.09 -8.00
C TYR A 203 -13.65 -1.36 -7.61
N PHE A 204 -14.30 -2.38 -7.07
CA PHE A 204 -13.65 -3.66 -6.77
C PHE A 204 -13.23 -4.39 -8.06
N ASP A 205 -14.02 -4.34 -9.14
CA ASP A 205 -13.63 -4.86 -10.46
C ASP A 205 -12.39 -4.13 -11.01
N GLN A 206 -12.34 -2.80 -10.89
CA GLN A 206 -11.17 -2.01 -11.26
C GLN A 206 -9.95 -2.37 -10.39
N TYR A 207 -10.14 -2.65 -9.10
CA TYR A 207 -9.06 -3.04 -8.21
C TYR A 207 -8.44 -4.39 -8.64
N ILE A 208 -9.27 -5.40 -8.92
CA ILE A 208 -8.80 -6.68 -9.46
C ILE A 208 -8.04 -6.47 -10.78
N LYS A 209 -8.54 -5.61 -11.67
CA LYS A 209 -7.88 -5.31 -12.94
C LYS A 209 -6.55 -4.59 -12.76
N ALA A 210 -6.46 -3.66 -11.82
CA ALA A 210 -5.24 -2.89 -11.54
C ALA A 210 -4.17 -3.71 -10.82
N TYR A 211 -4.59 -4.69 -10.00
CA TYR A 211 -3.69 -5.53 -9.22
C TYR A 211 -4.17 -7.00 -9.21
N PRO A 212 -4.06 -7.70 -10.35
CA PRO A 212 -4.60 -9.06 -10.50
C PRO A 212 -3.88 -10.12 -9.65
N ASP A 213 -2.63 -9.85 -9.25
CA ASP A 213 -1.84 -10.75 -8.40
C ASP A 213 -2.05 -10.49 -6.90
N GLY A 214 -2.75 -9.40 -6.54
CA GLY A 214 -3.00 -9.03 -5.16
C GLY A 214 -4.16 -9.84 -4.56
N TYR A 215 -3.91 -10.46 -3.41
CA TYR A 215 -4.93 -11.26 -2.73
C TYR A 215 -6.09 -10.41 -2.19
N ASN A 216 -5.79 -9.19 -1.70
CA ASN A 216 -6.81 -8.32 -1.09
C ASN A 216 -7.87 -7.85 -2.08
N ALA A 217 -7.54 -7.69 -3.37
CA ALA A 217 -8.52 -7.32 -4.38
C ALA A 217 -9.66 -8.35 -4.50
N TYR A 218 -9.33 -9.63 -4.36
CA TYR A 218 -10.31 -10.72 -4.38
C TYR A 218 -11.03 -10.87 -3.05
N ASP A 219 -10.34 -10.68 -1.92
CA ASP A 219 -10.95 -10.67 -0.59
C ASP A 219 -12.05 -9.62 -0.52
N SER A 220 -11.77 -8.38 -0.96
CA SER A 220 -12.75 -7.29 -0.98
C SER A 220 -13.96 -7.54 -1.90
N MET A 221 -13.76 -8.23 -3.02
CA MET A 221 -14.88 -8.65 -3.86
C MET A 221 -15.68 -9.78 -3.19
N GLY A 222 -15.02 -10.66 -2.46
CA GLY A 222 -15.66 -11.66 -1.59
C GLY A 222 -16.55 -11.00 -0.55
N ASP A 223 -16.06 -9.96 0.13
CA ASP A 223 -16.83 -9.16 1.10
C ASP A 223 -18.06 -8.52 0.44
N TYR A 224 -17.91 -7.97 -0.78
CA TYR A 224 -19.04 -7.40 -1.52
C TYR A 224 -20.16 -8.44 -1.70
N TYR A 225 -19.84 -9.64 -2.21
CA TYR A 225 -20.83 -10.67 -2.44
C TYR A 225 -21.37 -11.28 -1.15
N SER A 226 -20.56 -11.40 -0.10
CA SER A 226 -21.01 -11.84 1.22
C SER A 226 -22.04 -10.89 1.81
N ASN A 227 -21.81 -9.58 1.72
CA ASN A 227 -22.76 -8.56 2.16
C ASN A 227 -24.05 -8.52 1.33
N GLU A 228 -23.99 -8.93 0.05
CA GLU A 228 -25.18 -9.13 -0.79
C GLU A 228 -25.87 -10.50 -0.55
N LYS A 229 -25.34 -11.33 0.36
CA LYS A 229 -25.78 -12.70 0.65
C LYS A 229 -25.68 -13.66 -0.54
N ASP A 230 -24.86 -13.32 -1.52
CA ASP A 230 -24.48 -14.19 -2.63
C ASP A 230 -23.27 -15.03 -2.19
N TYR A 231 -23.55 -16.01 -1.34
CA TYR A 231 -22.50 -16.82 -0.70
C TYR A 231 -21.72 -17.71 -1.68
N GLU A 232 -22.30 -18.06 -2.80
CA GLU A 232 -21.61 -18.84 -3.84
C GLU A 232 -20.47 -18.02 -4.46
N ASN A 233 -20.78 -16.83 -4.92
CA ASN A 233 -19.78 -15.91 -5.44
C ASN A 233 -18.79 -15.45 -4.35
N ALA A 234 -19.24 -15.20 -3.12
CA ALA A 234 -18.38 -14.82 -2.01
C ALA A 234 -17.29 -15.90 -1.77
N LEU A 235 -17.68 -17.18 -1.63
CA LEU A 235 -16.76 -18.29 -1.45
C LEU A 235 -15.78 -18.42 -2.62
N SER A 236 -16.25 -18.24 -3.86
CA SER A 236 -15.40 -18.27 -5.06
C SER A 236 -14.31 -17.19 -5.01
N TYR A 237 -14.67 -15.96 -4.62
CA TYR A 237 -13.71 -14.86 -4.55
C TYR A 237 -12.75 -14.99 -3.36
N TYR A 238 -13.20 -15.42 -2.19
CA TYR A 238 -12.31 -15.74 -1.07
C TYR A 238 -11.34 -16.87 -1.41
N GLN A 239 -11.76 -17.89 -2.15
CA GLN A 239 -10.84 -18.93 -2.63
C GLN A 239 -9.78 -18.35 -3.57
N LYS A 240 -10.15 -17.48 -4.51
CA LYS A 240 -9.18 -16.77 -5.39
C LYS A 240 -8.19 -15.91 -4.61
N SER A 241 -8.61 -15.36 -3.46
CA SER A 241 -7.71 -14.64 -2.54
C SER A 241 -6.71 -15.62 -1.90
N LEU A 242 -7.19 -16.79 -1.41
CA LEU A 242 -6.32 -17.82 -0.81
C LEU A 242 -5.37 -18.46 -1.81
N ASP A 243 -5.75 -18.57 -3.08
CA ASP A 243 -4.86 -19.06 -4.16
C ASP A 243 -3.63 -18.15 -4.33
N ARG A 244 -3.74 -16.87 -3.99
CA ARG A 244 -2.65 -15.87 -4.04
C ARG A 244 -1.89 -15.78 -2.73
N TYR A 245 -2.59 -15.85 -1.62
CA TYR A 245 -2.01 -15.80 -0.29
C TYR A 245 -2.75 -16.76 0.65
N PRO A 246 -2.28 -18.02 0.78
CA PRO A 246 -2.98 -19.06 1.57
C PRO A 246 -3.14 -18.72 3.07
N ALA A 247 -2.36 -17.75 3.58
CA ALA A 247 -2.44 -17.30 4.96
C ALA A 247 -3.37 -16.08 5.18
N ASN A 248 -4.15 -15.66 4.17
CA ASN A 248 -5.11 -14.56 4.35
C ASN A 248 -6.18 -14.93 5.37
N ARG A 249 -6.02 -14.40 6.59
CA ARG A 249 -6.91 -14.68 7.73
C ARG A 249 -8.34 -14.19 7.49
N SER A 250 -8.52 -13.06 6.77
CA SER A 250 -9.82 -12.54 6.43
C SER A 250 -10.62 -13.56 5.63
N SER A 251 -10.10 -13.99 4.47
CA SER A 251 -10.74 -14.99 3.62
C SER A 251 -10.99 -16.32 4.36
N ILE A 252 -10.02 -16.80 5.18
CA ILE A 252 -10.19 -18.04 5.96
C ILE A 252 -11.38 -17.93 6.92
N ASN A 253 -11.48 -16.82 7.65
CA ASN A 253 -12.54 -16.62 8.63
C ASN A 253 -13.90 -16.44 7.95
N ASN A 254 -13.97 -15.66 6.87
CA ASN A 254 -15.20 -15.41 6.12
C ASN A 254 -15.74 -16.70 5.46
N ILE A 255 -14.87 -17.55 4.91
CA ILE A 255 -15.27 -18.88 4.39
C ILE A 255 -15.87 -19.75 5.51
N ARG A 256 -15.24 -19.75 6.70
CA ARG A 256 -15.75 -20.52 7.84
C ARG A 256 -17.12 -19.99 8.25
N GLU A 257 -17.27 -18.69 8.41
CA GLU A 257 -18.54 -18.05 8.80
C GLU A 257 -19.68 -18.39 7.82
N ILE A 258 -19.43 -18.30 6.51
CA ILE A 258 -20.43 -18.66 5.49
C ILE A 258 -20.81 -20.14 5.58
N ASN A 259 -19.84 -21.04 5.80
CA ASN A 259 -20.12 -22.48 5.92
C ASN A 259 -20.94 -22.80 7.18
N ASP A 260 -20.64 -22.12 8.30
CA ASP A 260 -21.38 -22.27 9.55
C ASP A 260 -22.84 -21.78 9.39
N LEU A 261 -23.06 -20.67 8.68
CA LEU A 261 -24.41 -20.16 8.35
C LEU A 261 -25.19 -21.19 7.53
N LYS A 262 -24.59 -21.77 6.49
CA LYS A 262 -25.25 -22.80 5.64
C LYS A 262 -25.60 -24.05 6.41
N ALA A 263 -24.71 -24.50 7.31
CA ALA A 263 -24.96 -25.68 8.13
C ALA A 263 -26.05 -25.49 9.21
N GLY A 264 -26.31 -24.24 9.61
CA GLY A 264 -27.37 -23.88 10.53
C GLY A 264 -28.76 -23.71 9.89
N GLU A 265 -28.82 -23.64 8.55
CA GLU A 265 -30.04 -23.54 7.77
C GLU A 265 -30.59 -24.92 7.31
N GLU A 266 -29.78 -25.99 7.43
CA GLU A 266 -30.16 -27.39 7.20
C GLU A 266 -30.71 -28.04 8.46
#